data_8dc2546f9091d6d9653d0290808113c0
#
_entry.id   8dc2546f9091d6d9653d0290808113c0
#
_cell.length_a   1.000
_cell.length_b   1.000
_cell.length_c   1.000
_cell.angle_alpha   90.00
_cell.angle_beta   90.00
_cell.angle_gamma   90.00
#
_symmetry.space_group_name_H-M   'P 1'
#
loop_
_entity.id
_entity.type
_entity.pdbx_description
1 polymer ?
#
loop_
_entity_poly.entity_id
_entity_poly.type
_entity_poly.pdbx_seq_one_letter_code
_entity_poly.pdbx_strand_id
1 'polypeptide(L)'
;MIFHKEEKKAVERLKNMAKELVVYFSVYGTAKIVAEEIAKQTGADIEEIEAAVPYDSNRDHYNALARLAKKEHDEDQRPAIKNEIDVDSYDTIYIGYPMWWYTFPMIIYTFFDKYDFSGKTIIPFNTHMGSGDGGTYDTIRKLEPKAKVLTGLPVEMRDAENGPAKAVEKWLKSLR
;
A
#
# COMPACT_ATOMS: atom_id res chain seq x y z
N MET A 1 -21.51 -32.62 -23.25
CA MET A 1 -20.88 -31.55 -24.08
C MET A 1 -21.17 -30.13 -23.62
N ILE A 2 -22.24 -29.85 -22.90
CA ILE A 2 -22.61 -28.53 -22.37
C ILE A 2 -21.77 -28.15 -21.14
N PHE A 3 -21.50 -29.09 -20.23
CA PHE A 3 -20.72 -28.88 -19.00
C PHE A 3 -19.26 -28.39 -19.27
N HIS A 4 -18.60 -28.92 -20.28
CA HIS A 4 -17.22 -28.52 -20.66
C HIS A 4 -17.13 -27.06 -21.18
N LYS A 5 -18.22 -26.52 -21.75
CA LYS A 5 -18.26 -25.16 -22.29
C LYS A 5 -18.49 -24.12 -21.20
N GLU A 6 -19.25 -24.49 -20.17
CA GLU A 6 -19.48 -23.63 -19.00
C GLU A 6 -18.26 -23.56 -18.08
N GLU A 7 -17.59 -24.70 -17.86
CA GLU A 7 -16.30 -24.74 -17.14
C GLU A 7 -15.21 -23.91 -17.83
N LYS A 8 -15.08 -24.01 -19.15
CA LYS A 8 -14.14 -23.18 -19.91
C LYS A 8 -14.47 -21.69 -19.80
N LYS A 9 -15.75 -21.30 -19.88
CA LYS A 9 -16.17 -19.91 -19.68
C LYS A 9 -15.91 -19.42 -18.26
N ALA A 10 -16.12 -20.26 -17.25
CA ALA A 10 -15.85 -19.91 -15.87
C ALA A 10 -14.32 -19.72 -15.62
N VAL A 11 -13.50 -20.61 -16.18
CA VAL A 11 -12.04 -20.50 -16.11
C VAL A 11 -11.54 -19.25 -16.85
N GLU A 12 -12.14 -18.92 -18.00
CA GLU A 12 -11.76 -17.75 -18.77
C GLU A 12 -12.22 -16.45 -18.07
N ARG A 13 -13.38 -16.46 -17.40
CA ARG A 13 -13.81 -15.35 -16.52
C ARG A 13 -12.87 -15.16 -15.35
N LEU A 14 -12.41 -16.25 -14.70
CA LEU A 14 -11.43 -16.20 -13.61
C LEU A 14 -10.07 -15.69 -14.09
N LYS A 15 -9.64 -16.05 -15.31
CA LYS A 15 -8.41 -15.54 -15.92
C LYS A 15 -8.50 -14.06 -16.31
N ASN A 16 -9.69 -13.56 -16.60
CA ASN A 16 -9.95 -12.18 -16.98
C ASN A 16 -10.40 -11.29 -15.81
N MET A 17 -10.51 -11.82 -14.59
CA MET A 17 -10.71 -11.01 -13.41
C MET A 17 -9.44 -10.19 -13.15
N ALA A 18 -9.59 -8.86 -12.98
CA ALA A 18 -8.50 -7.98 -12.59
C ALA A 18 -7.86 -8.52 -11.31
N LYS A 19 -6.55 -8.76 -11.37
CA LYS A 19 -5.79 -9.21 -10.21
C LYS A 19 -5.39 -8.01 -9.36
N GLU A 20 -5.64 -8.12 -8.06
CA GLU A 20 -5.36 -7.07 -7.08
C GLU A 20 -4.30 -7.52 -6.08
N LEU A 21 -3.37 -6.64 -5.76
CA LEU A 21 -2.33 -6.84 -4.76
C LEU A 21 -2.38 -5.69 -3.76
N VAL A 22 -2.36 -6.02 -2.47
CA VAL A 22 -2.10 -5.06 -1.39
C VAL A 22 -0.63 -5.13 -1.01
N VAL A 23 0.08 -4.03 -1.20
CA VAL A 23 1.47 -3.86 -0.79
C VAL A 23 1.51 -2.86 0.35
N TYR A 24 2.25 -3.13 1.40
CA TYR A 24 2.37 -2.19 2.51
C TYR A 24 3.76 -2.19 3.15
N PHE A 25 4.10 -1.07 3.77
CA PHE A 25 5.22 -0.93 4.68
C PHE A 25 4.70 -0.55 6.06
N SER A 26 5.18 -1.21 7.11
CA SER A 26 4.75 -0.94 8.49
C SER A 26 5.86 -1.30 9.47
N VAL A 27 6.19 -0.38 10.40
CA VAL A 27 7.16 -0.65 11.47
C VAL A 27 6.46 -1.09 12.75
N TYR A 28 5.38 -0.41 13.13
CA TYR A 28 4.63 -0.69 14.36
C TYR A 28 3.38 -1.55 14.16
N GLY A 29 3.14 -2.03 12.94
CA GLY A 29 2.00 -2.89 12.62
C GLY A 29 0.70 -2.15 12.31
N THR A 30 0.63 -0.83 12.44
CA THR A 30 -0.62 -0.08 12.25
C THR A 30 -1.08 -0.07 10.79
N ALA A 31 -0.18 0.22 9.85
CA ALA A 31 -0.49 0.14 8.42
C ALA A 31 -0.80 -1.29 7.97
N LYS A 32 -0.16 -2.29 8.60
CA LYS A 32 -0.45 -3.71 8.39
C LYS A 32 -1.90 -4.06 8.71
N ILE A 33 -2.45 -3.57 9.82
CA ILE A 33 -3.85 -3.82 10.20
C ILE A 33 -4.80 -3.35 9.09
N VAL A 34 -4.58 -2.18 8.54
CA VAL A 34 -5.40 -1.64 7.43
C VAL A 34 -5.21 -2.48 6.16
N ALA A 35 -3.96 -2.85 5.84
CA ALA A 35 -3.65 -3.69 4.68
C ALA A 35 -4.34 -5.06 4.73
N GLU A 36 -4.29 -5.72 5.87
CA GLU A 36 -4.95 -7.01 6.09
C GLU A 36 -6.48 -6.90 5.96
N GLU A 37 -7.07 -5.82 6.45
CA GLU A 37 -8.52 -5.59 6.30
C GLU A 37 -8.92 -5.33 4.84
N ILE A 38 -8.12 -4.58 4.08
CA ILE A 38 -8.35 -4.37 2.64
C ILE A 38 -8.27 -5.72 1.91
N ALA A 39 -7.21 -6.50 2.14
CA ALA A 39 -7.05 -7.82 1.51
C ALA A 39 -8.20 -8.76 1.85
N LYS A 40 -8.67 -8.77 3.10
CA LYS A 40 -9.81 -9.56 3.54
C LYS A 40 -11.11 -9.19 2.82
N GLN A 41 -11.39 -7.89 2.65
CA GLN A 41 -12.62 -7.42 2.04
C GLN A 41 -12.61 -7.50 0.50
N THR A 42 -11.44 -7.43 -0.12
CA THR A 42 -11.29 -7.48 -1.59
C THR A 42 -10.99 -8.88 -2.13
N GLY A 43 -10.40 -9.75 -1.32
CA GLY A 43 -9.81 -11.01 -1.77
C GLY A 43 -8.46 -10.83 -2.48
N ALA A 44 -7.87 -9.63 -2.41
CA ALA A 44 -6.55 -9.35 -2.98
C ALA A 44 -5.45 -10.15 -2.29
N ASP A 45 -4.38 -10.45 -3.04
CA ASP A 45 -3.15 -10.92 -2.45
C ASP A 45 -2.49 -9.81 -1.63
N ILE A 46 -1.63 -10.17 -0.68
CA ILE A 46 -0.99 -9.21 0.22
C ILE A 46 0.49 -9.48 0.37
N GLU A 47 1.31 -8.43 0.28
CA GLU A 47 2.76 -8.49 0.47
C GLU A 47 3.27 -7.30 1.28
N GLU A 48 4.23 -7.56 2.16
CA GLU A 48 4.94 -6.54 2.93
C GLU A 48 6.20 -6.09 2.21
N ILE A 49 6.46 -4.79 2.20
CA ILE A 49 7.78 -4.26 1.83
C ILE A 49 8.72 -4.46 3.02
N GLU A 50 9.69 -5.35 2.88
CA GLU A 50 10.70 -5.61 3.88
C GLU A 50 11.94 -4.72 3.65
N ALA A 51 12.31 -3.90 4.63
CA ALA A 51 13.54 -3.13 4.57
C ALA A 51 14.77 -4.07 4.67
N ALA A 52 15.77 -3.86 3.81
CA ALA A 52 17.03 -4.63 3.87
C ALA A 52 17.76 -4.43 5.20
N VAL A 53 17.71 -3.21 5.74
CA VAL A 53 18.13 -2.88 7.11
C VAL A 53 16.86 -2.64 7.92
N PRO A 54 16.46 -3.55 8.82
CA PRO A 54 15.21 -3.43 9.56
C PRO A 54 15.19 -2.17 10.42
N TYR A 55 14.03 -1.51 10.46
CA TYR A 55 13.78 -0.42 11.40
C TYR A 55 13.46 -0.97 12.78
N ASP A 56 13.84 -0.20 13.82
CA ASP A 56 13.53 -0.54 15.20
C ASP A 56 12.03 -0.39 15.47
N SER A 57 11.37 -1.49 15.77
CA SER A 57 9.93 -1.54 16.04
C SER A 57 9.57 -1.35 17.52
N ASN A 58 10.55 -1.10 18.39
CA ASN A 58 10.30 -0.78 19.79
C ASN A 58 9.74 0.64 19.91
N ARG A 59 8.49 0.77 20.35
CA ARG A 59 7.82 2.07 20.52
C ARG A 59 8.50 2.99 21.53
N ASP A 60 9.25 2.44 22.49
CA ASP A 60 10.02 3.24 23.44
C ASP A 60 11.20 3.97 22.75
N HIS A 61 11.62 3.49 21.59
CA HIS A 61 12.66 4.09 20.76
C HIS A 61 12.12 5.01 19.65
N TYR A 62 10.86 5.44 19.75
CA TYR A 62 10.21 6.28 18.74
C TYR A 62 11.04 7.47 18.30
N ASN A 63 11.69 8.18 19.24
CA ASN A 63 12.51 9.33 18.91
C ASN A 63 13.74 8.99 18.05
N ALA A 64 14.30 7.79 18.22
CA ALA A 64 15.41 7.32 17.38
C ALA A 64 14.92 7.02 15.94
N LEU A 65 13.79 6.37 15.81
CA LEU A 65 13.16 6.13 14.52
C LEU A 65 12.81 7.45 13.82
N ALA A 66 12.24 8.40 14.55
CA ALA A 66 11.88 9.71 14.00
C ALA A 66 13.09 10.47 13.48
N ARG A 67 14.23 10.43 14.18
CA ARG A 67 15.48 11.04 13.71
C ARG A 67 16.05 10.35 12.47
N LEU A 68 16.01 9.02 12.43
CA LEU A 68 16.44 8.25 11.26
C LEU A 68 15.57 8.57 10.04
N ALA A 69 14.26 8.53 10.21
CA ALA A 69 13.31 8.86 9.15
C ALA A 69 13.50 10.29 8.61
N LYS A 70 13.77 11.25 9.52
CA LYS A 70 14.08 12.63 9.11
C LYS A 70 15.37 12.72 8.31
N LYS A 71 16.41 12.02 8.74
CA LYS A 71 17.69 11.98 8.02
C LYS A 71 17.52 11.40 6.62
N GLU A 72 16.83 10.27 6.51
CA GLU A 72 16.55 9.64 5.21
C GLU A 72 15.80 10.60 4.27
N HIS A 73 14.81 11.32 4.81
CA HIS A 73 14.03 12.30 4.06
C HIS A 73 14.89 13.50 3.63
N ASP A 74 15.62 14.12 4.56
CA ASP A 74 16.42 15.33 4.29
C ASP A 74 17.56 15.04 3.30
N GLU A 75 18.09 13.82 3.29
CA GLU A 75 19.15 13.37 2.38
C GLU A 75 18.60 12.70 1.10
N ASP A 76 17.29 12.68 0.90
CA ASP A 76 16.61 12.00 -0.22
C ASP A 76 17.11 10.57 -0.45
N GLN A 77 17.25 9.82 0.64
CA GLN A 77 17.75 8.44 0.61
C GLN A 77 16.76 7.48 -0.05
N ARG A 78 17.27 6.37 -0.56
CA ARG A 78 16.50 5.23 -1.10
C ARG A 78 16.84 3.96 -0.33
N PRO A 79 16.25 3.76 0.88
CA PRO A 79 16.46 2.55 1.66
C PRO A 79 16.14 1.30 0.83
N ALA A 80 17.03 0.31 0.84
CA ALA A 80 16.89 -0.87 0.02
C ALA A 80 15.76 -1.79 0.52
N ILE A 81 15.04 -2.39 -0.42
CA ILE A 81 14.02 -3.40 -0.17
C ILE A 81 14.68 -4.78 -0.27
N LYS A 82 14.42 -5.63 0.73
CA LYS A 82 15.00 -6.96 0.84
C LYS A 82 14.35 -7.99 -0.07
N ASN A 83 13.01 -7.96 -0.14
CA ASN A 83 12.23 -8.94 -0.90
C ASN A 83 11.88 -8.44 -2.30
N GLU A 84 11.62 -9.39 -3.20
CA GLU A 84 11.03 -9.09 -4.50
C GLU A 84 9.50 -9.15 -4.41
N ILE A 85 8.83 -8.19 -5.04
CA ILE A 85 7.37 -8.12 -5.10
C ILE A 85 6.96 -8.23 -6.56
N ASP A 86 6.11 -9.18 -6.87
CA ASP A 86 5.58 -9.38 -8.23
C ASP A 86 4.48 -8.35 -8.53
N VAL A 87 4.89 -7.15 -8.92
CA VAL A 87 3.96 -6.08 -9.34
C VAL A 87 3.38 -6.37 -10.73
N ASP A 88 4.16 -7.01 -11.61
CA ASP A 88 3.81 -7.17 -13.03
C ASP A 88 2.56 -8.04 -13.24
N SER A 89 2.33 -9.03 -12.37
CA SER A 89 1.19 -9.93 -12.46
C SER A 89 -0.15 -9.30 -12.06
N TYR A 90 -0.17 -8.05 -11.58
CA TYR A 90 -1.37 -7.39 -11.04
C TYR A 90 -1.73 -6.14 -11.82
N ASP A 91 -3.05 -5.90 -11.97
CA ASP A 91 -3.60 -4.71 -12.63
C ASP A 91 -3.85 -3.57 -11.65
N THR A 92 -4.17 -3.91 -10.41
CA THR A 92 -4.46 -2.97 -9.32
C THR A 92 -3.54 -3.22 -8.14
N ILE A 93 -2.87 -2.17 -7.70
CA ILE A 93 -1.97 -2.18 -6.56
C ILE A 93 -2.52 -1.21 -5.49
N TYR A 94 -2.93 -1.77 -4.36
CA TYR A 94 -3.12 -0.98 -3.15
C TYR A 94 -1.75 -0.76 -2.50
N ILE A 95 -1.37 0.47 -2.20
CA ILE A 95 -0.10 0.78 -1.54
C ILE A 95 -0.33 1.48 -0.21
N GLY A 96 0.17 0.90 0.86
CA GLY A 96 -0.04 1.38 2.23
C GLY A 96 1.25 1.72 2.98
N TYR A 97 1.20 2.78 3.79
CA TYR A 97 2.35 3.28 4.52
C TYR A 97 1.93 4.13 5.74
N PRO A 98 2.77 4.22 6.77
CA PRO A 98 2.60 5.23 7.81
C PRO A 98 3.08 6.59 7.33
N MET A 99 2.49 7.68 7.85
CA MET A 99 3.00 9.02 7.61
C MET A 99 4.23 9.28 8.49
N TRP A 100 5.34 9.63 7.84
CA TRP A 100 6.58 10.04 8.49
C TRP A 100 6.98 11.44 8.01
N TRP A 101 7.07 12.40 8.92
CA TRP A 101 7.42 13.78 8.57
C TRP A 101 6.55 14.38 7.47
N TYR A 102 5.21 14.18 7.60
CA TYR A 102 4.20 14.69 6.66
C TYR A 102 4.33 14.17 5.23
N THR A 103 5.02 13.04 5.04
CA THR A 103 5.14 12.33 3.77
C THR A 103 5.16 10.83 4.01
N PHE A 104 5.35 10.02 2.98
CA PHE A 104 5.57 8.59 3.18
C PHE A 104 7.05 8.28 3.46
N PRO A 105 7.36 7.14 4.11
CA PRO A 105 8.75 6.71 4.33
C PRO A 105 9.54 6.62 3.04
N MET A 106 10.83 6.93 3.07
CA MET A 106 11.67 6.96 1.86
C MET A 106 11.77 5.61 1.15
N ILE A 107 11.55 4.49 1.85
CA ILE A 107 11.47 3.16 1.24
C ILE A 107 10.31 3.03 0.24
N ILE A 108 9.26 3.83 0.36
CA ILE A 108 8.16 3.89 -0.61
C ILE A 108 8.63 4.52 -1.92
N TYR A 109 9.53 5.52 -1.89
CA TYR A 109 10.18 6.01 -3.10
C TYR A 109 11.01 4.92 -3.76
N THR A 110 11.74 4.12 -2.97
CA THR A 110 12.49 2.97 -3.48
C THR A 110 11.57 1.99 -4.20
N PHE A 111 10.38 1.74 -3.65
CA PHE A 111 9.37 0.87 -4.26
C PHE A 111 8.88 1.41 -5.61
N PHE A 112 8.56 2.69 -5.70
CA PHE A 112 8.15 3.32 -6.97
C PHE A 112 9.30 3.40 -7.98
N ASP A 113 10.53 3.62 -7.54
CA ASP A 113 11.70 3.62 -8.42
C ASP A 113 12.01 2.23 -9.00
N LYS A 114 11.69 1.17 -8.25
CA LYS A 114 12.04 -0.21 -8.59
C LYS A 114 11.09 -0.87 -9.59
N TYR A 115 9.81 -0.56 -9.55
CA TYR A 115 8.77 -1.25 -10.32
C TYR A 115 8.09 -0.32 -11.33
N ASP A 116 7.56 -0.92 -12.42
CA ASP A 116 6.81 -0.20 -13.46
C ASP A 116 5.30 -0.30 -13.19
N PHE A 117 4.67 0.85 -13.00
CA PHE A 117 3.23 0.97 -12.76
C PHE A 117 2.45 1.45 -13.99
N SER A 118 3.08 1.53 -15.15
CA SER A 118 2.45 2.00 -16.39
C SER A 118 1.21 1.17 -16.73
N GLY A 119 0.09 1.84 -16.95
CA GLY A 119 -1.20 1.20 -17.27
C GLY A 119 -1.91 0.53 -16.09
N LYS A 120 -1.33 0.55 -14.90
CA LYS A 120 -1.94 -0.01 -13.69
C LYS A 120 -2.79 1.01 -12.95
N THR A 121 -3.64 0.52 -12.07
CA THR A 121 -4.38 1.33 -11.09
C THR A 121 -3.65 1.27 -9.75
N ILE A 122 -3.34 2.42 -9.18
CA ILE A 122 -2.76 2.55 -7.84
C ILE A 122 -3.82 3.13 -6.90
N ILE A 123 -4.02 2.49 -5.76
CA ILE A 123 -4.98 2.91 -4.74
C ILE A 123 -4.24 3.05 -3.40
N PRO A 124 -3.87 4.28 -3.01
CA PRO A 124 -3.09 4.48 -1.80
C PRO A 124 -3.96 4.42 -0.54
N PHE A 125 -3.34 4.01 0.57
CA PHE A 125 -3.89 4.17 1.91
C PHE A 125 -2.75 4.47 2.87
N ASN A 126 -3.04 5.16 3.96
CA ASN A 126 -2.02 5.50 4.94
C ASN A 126 -2.58 5.58 6.34
N THR A 127 -1.70 5.38 7.32
CA THR A 127 -2.00 5.68 8.72
C THR A 127 -1.31 6.97 9.15
N HIS A 128 -1.97 7.75 10.01
CA HIS A 128 -1.48 9.05 10.45
C HIS A 128 -1.89 9.36 11.89
N MET A 129 -1.29 10.41 12.44
CA MET A 129 -1.59 10.94 13.77
C MET A 129 -2.09 12.39 13.67
N GLY A 130 -3.04 12.64 12.73
CA GLY A 130 -3.66 13.95 12.53
C GLY A 130 -3.25 14.68 11.23
N SER A 131 -2.28 14.15 10.46
CA SER A 131 -1.83 14.77 9.20
C SER A 131 -2.67 14.43 7.97
N GLY A 132 -3.61 13.48 8.08
CA GLY A 132 -4.32 12.95 6.92
C GLY A 132 -3.36 12.27 5.93
N ASP A 133 -3.55 12.49 4.63
CA ASP A 133 -2.66 11.99 3.58
C ASP A 133 -1.41 12.87 3.35
N GLY A 134 -1.35 14.05 3.94
CA GLY A 134 -0.22 14.99 3.84
C GLY A 134 0.16 15.36 2.40
N GLY A 135 -0.73 15.22 1.43
CA GLY A 135 -0.45 15.43 0.01
C GLY A 135 0.27 14.27 -0.69
N THR A 136 0.43 13.13 0.00
CA THR A 136 1.17 11.97 -0.56
C THR A 136 0.46 11.35 -1.75
N TYR A 137 -0.86 11.40 -1.83
CA TYR A 137 -1.60 10.87 -2.98
C TYR A 137 -1.32 11.67 -4.26
N ASP A 138 -1.19 12.99 -4.15
CA ASP A 138 -0.75 13.83 -5.27
C ASP A 138 0.71 13.59 -5.63
N THR A 139 1.56 13.30 -4.64
CA THR A 139 2.95 12.90 -4.89
C THR A 139 3.00 11.61 -5.71
N ILE A 140 2.20 10.60 -5.38
CA ILE A 140 2.12 9.35 -6.16
C ILE A 140 1.67 9.63 -7.60
N ARG A 141 0.68 10.49 -7.81
CA ARG A 141 0.24 10.89 -9.17
C ARG A 141 1.37 11.52 -9.99
N LYS A 142 2.23 12.29 -9.35
CA LYS A 142 3.39 12.92 -10.01
C LYS A 142 4.51 11.93 -10.30
N LEU A 143 4.74 10.95 -9.40
CA LEU A 143 5.74 9.91 -9.59
C LEU A 143 5.35 8.94 -10.70
N GLU A 144 4.05 8.59 -10.76
CA GLU A 144 3.50 7.58 -11.65
C GLU A 144 2.46 8.16 -12.62
N PRO A 145 2.86 9.07 -13.53
CA PRO A 145 1.92 9.77 -14.41
C PRO A 145 1.26 8.85 -15.45
N LYS A 146 1.80 7.65 -15.68
CA LYS A 146 1.25 6.65 -16.59
C LYS A 146 0.32 5.65 -15.89
N ALA A 147 0.17 5.73 -14.57
CA ALA A 147 -0.76 4.96 -13.79
C ALA A 147 -2.04 5.77 -13.51
N LYS A 148 -3.14 5.05 -13.25
CA LYS A 148 -4.38 5.65 -12.75
C LYS A 148 -4.36 5.59 -11.22
N VAL A 149 -4.27 6.74 -10.56
CA VAL A 149 -4.25 6.83 -9.10
C VAL A 149 -5.64 7.23 -8.60
N LEU A 150 -6.30 6.34 -7.85
CA LEU A 150 -7.63 6.56 -7.29
C LEU A 150 -7.55 7.30 -5.94
N THR A 151 -8.71 7.70 -5.44
CA THR A 151 -8.84 8.32 -4.12
C THR A 151 -8.41 7.37 -3.01
N GLY A 152 -7.46 7.79 -2.20
CA GLY A 152 -6.91 6.99 -1.12
C GLY A 152 -7.72 7.01 0.16
N LEU A 153 -7.30 6.21 1.13
CA LEU A 153 -7.89 6.09 2.45
C LEU A 153 -6.87 6.52 3.53
N PRO A 154 -6.97 7.73 4.09
CA PRO A 154 -6.24 8.07 5.30
C PRO A 154 -6.98 7.53 6.53
N VAL A 155 -6.25 6.85 7.43
CA VAL A 155 -6.80 6.27 8.67
C VAL A 155 -5.98 6.78 9.85
N GLU A 156 -6.62 7.37 10.84
CA GLU A 156 -5.92 7.70 12.10
C GLU A 156 -5.39 6.42 12.76
N MET A 157 -4.19 6.49 13.32
CA MET A 157 -3.54 5.34 13.96
C MET A 157 -4.44 4.68 15.02
N ARG A 158 -5.10 5.49 15.85
CA ARG A 158 -6.05 5.00 16.85
C ARG A 158 -7.23 4.23 16.23
N ASP A 159 -7.77 4.72 15.13
CA ASP A 159 -8.91 4.10 14.45
C ASP A 159 -8.49 2.80 13.75
N ALA A 160 -7.28 2.77 13.21
CA ALA A 160 -6.69 1.55 12.66
C ALA A 160 -6.51 0.47 13.75
N GLU A 161 -5.97 0.84 14.91
CA GLU A 161 -5.76 -0.06 16.04
C GLU A 161 -7.08 -0.54 16.68
N ASN A 162 -8.14 0.27 16.62
CA ASN A 162 -9.49 -0.09 17.12
C ASN A 162 -10.34 -0.90 16.13
N GLY A 163 -9.87 -1.10 14.90
CA GLY A 163 -10.53 -1.87 13.86
C GLY A 163 -11.07 -1.02 12.70
N PRO A 164 -10.40 -1.06 11.54
CA PRO A 164 -10.71 -0.18 10.41
C PRO A 164 -11.83 -0.70 9.48
N ALA A 165 -12.48 -1.82 9.82
CA ALA A 165 -13.37 -2.56 8.91
C ALA A 165 -14.46 -1.69 8.25
N LYS A 166 -15.15 -0.85 9.03
CA LYS A 166 -16.22 0.02 8.51
C LYS A 166 -15.69 1.12 7.59
N ALA A 167 -14.56 1.71 7.94
CA ALA A 167 -13.92 2.74 7.13
C ALA A 167 -13.44 2.17 5.80
N VAL A 168 -12.81 1.00 5.82
CA VAL A 168 -12.37 0.27 4.62
C VAL A 168 -13.58 -0.09 3.74
N GLU A 169 -14.64 -0.67 4.33
CA GLU A 169 -15.85 -1.03 3.58
C GLU A 169 -16.47 0.18 2.85
N LYS A 170 -16.66 1.28 3.57
CA LYS A 170 -17.22 2.52 3.01
C LYS A 170 -16.37 3.06 1.88
N TRP A 171 -15.05 3.09 2.08
CA TRP A 171 -14.10 3.55 1.08
C TRP A 171 -14.09 2.67 -0.17
N LEU A 172 -14.01 1.35 -0.02
CA LEU A 172 -14.04 0.41 -1.14
C LEU A 172 -15.32 0.54 -1.97
N LYS A 173 -16.48 0.78 -1.33
CA LYS A 173 -17.75 1.06 -2.03
C LYS A 173 -17.69 2.35 -2.83
N SER A 174 -16.95 3.35 -2.37
CA SER A 174 -16.81 4.65 -3.07
C SER A 174 -15.91 4.58 -4.32
N LEU A 175 -15.10 3.53 -4.45
CA LEU A 175 -14.21 3.33 -5.60
C LEU A 175 -14.87 2.63 -6.80
N ARG A 176 -16.10 2.12 -6.60
CA ARG A 176 -16.86 1.33 -7.61
C ARG A 176 -17.81 2.18 -8.43
#